data_b06468911248616448360e3a7e2bd9fd
#
_entry.id   b06468911248616448360e3a7e2bd9fd
#
_cell.length_a   1.000
_cell.length_b   1.000
_cell.length_c   1.000
_cell.angle_alpha   90.00
_cell.angle_beta   90.00
_cell.angle_gamma   90.00
#
_symmetry.space_group_name_H-M   'P 1'
#
loop_
_entity.id
_entity.type
_entity.pdbx_description
1 polymer ?
#
loop_
_entity_poly.entity_id
_entity_poly.type
_entity_poly.pdbx_seq_one_letter_code
_entity_poly.pdbx_strand_id
1 'polypeptide(L)'
;MKNIISILMMLCACTFTAHAQGNTSQTTVMKNSKKVLVVFFSRTGENYAVGNIEKGNTHIIAEIIAKETGGKLFRIETVNPYPDEYKACVEIAKAEKESNARPEIKGEVRVEDYDIIFLGYPNWWGDMPMAVYTFIEKHNWNGKTVVPFCTHEGSGLSGTERKLKDACKGATVSEGLAVKGTTAQNSQPQALKTVQTWLKKVNK
;
A
#
# COMPACT_ATOMS: atom_id res chain seq x y z
N MET A 1 86.76 17.42 -22.40
CA MET A 1 86.67 18.84 -22.61
C MET A 1 85.39 19.30 -21.95
N LYS A 2 85.45 19.82 -20.74
CA LYS A 2 85.23 21.26 -20.36
C LYS A 2 83.81 21.71 -20.84
N ASN A 3 82.86 22.04 -19.97
CA ASN A 3 82.69 23.24 -19.09
C ASN A 3 81.43 23.00 -18.25
N ILE A 4 81.38 23.04 -16.96
CA ILE A 4 81.19 24.12 -15.95
C ILE A 4 80.26 25.25 -16.42
N ILE A 5 79.20 25.49 -15.66
CA ILE A 5 78.58 26.75 -15.25
C ILE A 5 77.26 26.44 -14.55
N SER A 6 77.21 26.56 -13.32
CA SER A 6 76.89 27.71 -12.44
C SER A 6 75.49 27.68 -11.86
N ILE A 7 75.49 27.53 -10.57
CA ILE A 7 74.39 27.60 -9.65
C ILE A 7 73.80 28.99 -9.60
N LEU A 8 72.48 29.14 -9.64
CA LEU A 8 71.79 30.32 -9.11
C LEU A 8 70.65 29.93 -8.24
N MET A 9 70.90 29.98 -6.93
CA MET A 9 69.86 29.87 -5.91
C MET A 9 68.94 31.08 -5.98
N MET A 10 67.62 30.86 -6.19
CA MET A 10 66.61 31.90 -6.00
C MET A 10 65.65 31.40 -4.91
N LEU A 11 65.80 31.93 -3.69
CA LEU A 11 64.85 31.75 -2.59
C LEU A 11 63.56 32.46 -2.98
N CYS A 12 62.51 31.69 -3.19
CA CYS A 12 61.17 32.25 -3.28
C CYS A 12 60.42 31.88 -1.99
N ALA A 13 60.25 32.87 -1.13
CA ALA A 13 59.46 32.76 0.08
C ALA A 13 57.97 32.67 -0.31
N CYS A 14 57.41 31.45 -0.27
CA CYS A 14 55.95 31.28 -0.40
C CYS A 14 55.31 31.43 0.98
N THR A 15 54.63 32.55 1.18
CA THR A 15 53.72 32.78 2.31
C THR A 15 52.54 31.84 2.18
N PHE A 16 52.43 30.86 3.09
CA PHE A 16 51.23 30.03 3.24
C PHE A 16 50.14 30.84 3.90
N THR A 17 49.15 31.31 3.12
CA THR A 17 47.89 31.78 3.65
C THR A 17 47.02 30.53 3.92
N ALA A 18 46.85 30.19 5.19
CA ALA A 18 45.90 29.18 5.61
C ALA A 18 44.46 29.66 5.37
N HIS A 19 43.82 29.17 4.31
CA HIS A 19 42.39 29.30 4.15
C HIS A 19 41.72 28.23 5.07
N ALA A 20 41.13 28.72 6.15
CA ALA A 20 40.20 27.91 6.95
C ALA A 20 38.96 27.62 6.11
N GLN A 21 38.89 26.45 5.48
CA GLN A 21 37.66 25.94 4.89
C GLN A 21 36.72 25.56 6.04
N GLY A 22 35.74 26.45 6.27
CA GLY A 22 34.60 26.13 7.12
C GLY A 22 33.87 24.93 6.56
N ASN A 23 34.03 23.79 7.23
CA ASN A 23 33.25 22.58 6.98
C ASN A 23 31.80 22.85 7.41
N THR A 24 30.99 23.38 6.50
CA THR A 24 29.55 23.45 6.69
C THR A 24 29.03 22.03 6.56
N SER A 25 28.88 21.35 7.70
CA SER A 25 28.13 20.10 7.78
C SER A 25 26.71 20.38 7.28
N GLN A 26 26.47 20.13 6.02
CA GLN A 26 25.11 20.02 5.49
C GLN A 26 24.46 18.82 6.20
N THR A 27 23.75 19.10 7.30
CA THR A 27 22.81 18.17 7.87
C THR A 27 21.71 17.96 6.83
N THR A 28 21.88 16.92 6.01
CA THR A 28 20.84 16.48 5.10
C THR A 28 19.67 16.06 5.97
N VAL A 29 18.68 16.94 6.11
CA VAL A 29 17.39 16.59 6.70
C VAL A 29 16.82 15.51 5.80
N MET A 30 16.98 14.25 6.19
CA MET A 30 16.34 13.10 5.56
C MET A 30 14.85 13.38 5.64
N LYS A 31 14.25 13.80 4.51
CA LYS A 31 12.82 13.93 4.38
C LYS A 31 12.23 12.55 4.65
N ASN A 32 11.69 12.37 5.85
CA ASN A 32 11.18 11.09 6.31
C ASN A 32 10.03 10.71 5.37
N SER A 33 10.31 9.89 4.35
CA SER A 33 9.30 9.40 3.44
C SER A 33 8.34 8.52 4.20
N LYS A 34 7.04 8.83 4.15
CA LYS A 34 6.01 8.05 4.82
C LYS A 34 6.09 6.57 4.39
N LYS A 35 6.09 5.68 5.37
CA LYS A 35 6.11 4.23 5.13
C LYS A 35 4.72 3.77 4.72
N VAL A 36 4.65 3.07 3.61
CA VAL A 36 3.39 2.62 3.00
C VAL A 36 3.24 1.11 3.12
N LEU A 37 2.06 0.66 3.57
CA LEU A 37 1.62 -0.73 3.56
C LEU A 37 0.39 -0.87 2.68
N VAL A 38 0.34 -1.90 1.85
CA VAL A 38 -0.83 -2.26 1.05
C VAL A 38 -1.37 -3.59 1.55
N VAL A 39 -2.39 -3.52 2.37
CA VAL A 39 -3.10 -4.68 2.93
C VAL A 39 -4.29 -5.00 2.05
N PHE A 40 -4.53 -6.25 1.73
CA PHE A 40 -5.70 -6.62 0.94
C PHE A 40 -6.21 -8.02 1.23
N PHE A 41 -7.51 -8.19 1.14
CA PHE A 41 -8.17 -9.49 1.00
C PHE A 41 -8.55 -9.69 -0.46
N SER A 42 -8.32 -10.86 -1.01
CA SER A 42 -8.68 -11.21 -2.38
C SER A 42 -8.87 -12.71 -2.54
N ARG A 43 -9.80 -13.10 -3.39
CA ARG A 43 -10.16 -14.49 -3.67
C ARG A 43 -9.86 -14.85 -5.12
N THR A 44 -9.39 -16.08 -5.34
CA THR A 44 -9.27 -16.77 -6.64
C THR A 44 -10.49 -17.64 -6.88
N GLY A 45 -10.45 -18.51 -7.88
CA GLY A 45 -11.55 -19.41 -8.21
C GLY A 45 -12.67 -18.68 -8.95
N GLU A 46 -13.89 -19.22 -8.87
CA GLU A 46 -15.03 -18.68 -9.57
C GLU A 46 -15.53 -17.38 -8.92
N ASN A 47 -15.56 -16.30 -9.68
CA ASN A 47 -15.96 -14.96 -9.24
C ASN A 47 -17.07 -14.40 -10.15
N TYR A 48 -17.95 -13.58 -9.56
CA TYR A 48 -19.02 -12.93 -10.29
C TYR A 48 -18.48 -12.08 -11.45
N ALA A 49 -19.10 -12.19 -12.63
CA ALA A 49 -18.82 -11.45 -13.87
C ALA A 49 -17.46 -11.73 -14.52
N VAL A 50 -16.49 -12.34 -13.84
CA VAL A 50 -15.15 -12.62 -14.38
C VAL A 50 -14.84 -14.09 -14.53
N GLY A 51 -15.73 -14.97 -14.04
CA GLY A 51 -15.57 -16.43 -14.10
C GLY A 51 -14.48 -16.96 -13.18
N ASN A 52 -13.81 -18.03 -13.59
CA ASN A 52 -12.74 -18.66 -12.83
C ASN A 52 -11.43 -17.92 -13.07
N ILE A 53 -10.82 -17.38 -12.02
CA ILE A 53 -9.63 -16.54 -12.07
C ILE A 53 -8.53 -17.07 -11.16
N GLU A 54 -7.28 -17.02 -11.65
CA GLU A 54 -6.09 -17.44 -10.89
C GLU A 54 -5.57 -16.34 -9.95
N LYS A 55 -5.78 -15.08 -10.31
CA LYS A 55 -5.44 -13.91 -9.48
C LYS A 55 -6.68 -13.06 -9.24
N GLY A 56 -7.04 -12.89 -7.98
CA GLY A 56 -8.26 -12.15 -7.61
C GLY A 56 -8.21 -10.67 -7.96
N ASN A 57 -9.37 -10.07 -8.18
CA ASN A 57 -9.56 -8.69 -8.62
C ASN A 57 -8.84 -7.67 -7.70
N THR A 58 -9.04 -7.81 -6.39
CA THR A 58 -8.44 -6.91 -5.39
C THR A 58 -6.91 -7.06 -5.36
N HIS A 59 -6.39 -8.28 -5.60
CA HIS A 59 -4.95 -8.54 -5.66
C HIS A 59 -4.29 -7.76 -6.79
N ILE A 60 -4.91 -7.74 -7.98
CA ILE A 60 -4.41 -6.98 -9.13
C ILE A 60 -4.30 -5.48 -8.80
N ILE A 61 -5.33 -4.92 -8.19
CA ILE A 61 -5.33 -3.50 -7.79
C ILE A 61 -4.30 -3.23 -6.69
N ALA A 62 -4.14 -4.14 -5.73
CA ALA A 62 -3.14 -4.04 -4.68
C ALA A 62 -1.71 -4.00 -5.24
N GLU A 63 -1.39 -4.86 -6.21
CA GLU A 63 -0.08 -4.85 -6.87
C GLU A 63 0.19 -3.53 -7.62
N ILE A 64 -0.82 -2.99 -8.30
CA ILE A 64 -0.71 -1.68 -8.97
C ILE A 64 -0.41 -0.59 -7.93
N ILE A 65 -1.17 -0.53 -6.83
CA ILE A 65 -0.95 0.46 -5.77
C ILE A 65 0.44 0.31 -5.16
N ALA A 66 0.86 -0.92 -4.85
CA ALA A 66 2.18 -1.18 -4.27
C ALA A 66 3.31 -0.73 -5.21
N LYS A 67 3.19 -0.98 -6.50
CA LYS A 67 4.16 -0.54 -7.52
C LYS A 67 4.23 0.99 -7.63
N GLU A 68 3.09 1.68 -7.62
CA GLU A 68 3.01 3.14 -7.76
C GLU A 68 3.45 3.88 -6.49
N THR A 69 3.35 3.23 -5.31
CA THR A 69 3.65 3.87 -4.01
C THR A 69 4.95 3.38 -3.37
N GLY A 70 5.54 2.29 -3.86
CA GLY A 70 6.63 1.59 -3.19
C GLY A 70 6.19 0.87 -1.91
N GLY A 71 4.89 0.69 -1.71
CA GLY A 71 4.32 0.06 -0.51
C GLY A 71 4.59 -1.44 -0.43
N LYS A 72 4.77 -1.94 0.80
CA LYS A 72 4.87 -3.38 1.05
C LYS A 72 3.48 -4.02 0.95
N LEU A 73 3.39 -5.17 0.26
CA LEU A 73 2.15 -5.94 0.18
C LEU A 73 1.98 -6.85 1.40
N PHE A 74 0.76 -6.94 1.91
CA PHE A 74 0.32 -7.95 2.86
C PHE A 74 -1.07 -8.46 2.48
N ARG A 75 -1.18 -9.77 2.23
CA ARG A 75 -2.45 -10.42 1.91
C ARG A 75 -3.10 -10.98 3.17
N ILE A 76 -4.35 -10.60 3.41
CA ILE A 76 -5.19 -11.21 4.42
C ILE A 76 -5.66 -12.57 3.88
N GLU A 77 -5.25 -13.64 4.50
CA GLU A 77 -5.66 -15.01 4.17
C GLU A 77 -6.33 -15.65 5.38
N THR A 78 -7.46 -16.31 5.17
CA THR A 78 -8.13 -17.07 6.23
C THR A 78 -7.46 -18.42 6.46
N VAL A 79 -7.46 -18.90 7.69
CA VAL A 79 -6.95 -20.25 8.04
C VAL A 79 -7.74 -21.30 7.29
N ASN A 80 -9.07 -21.18 7.28
CA ASN A 80 -9.97 -21.98 6.48
C ASN A 80 -10.27 -21.20 5.18
N PRO A 81 -9.78 -21.64 4.01
CA PRO A 81 -9.99 -20.91 2.76
C PRO A 81 -11.46 -20.98 2.34
N TYR A 82 -11.92 -19.91 1.69
CA TYR A 82 -13.25 -19.93 1.06
C TYR A 82 -13.24 -20.89 -0.14
N PRO A 83 -14.39 -21.55 -0.42
CA PRO A 83 -14.52 -22.42 -1.58
C PRO A 83 -14.22 -21.70 -2.91
N ASP A 84 -13.68 -22.44 -3.89
CA ASP A 84 -13.49 -21.93 -5.24
C ASP A 84 -14.82 -21.73 -5.98
N GLU A 85 -15.84 -22.49 -5.66
CA GLU A 85 -17.19 -22.32 -6.20
C GLU A 85 -17.82 -21.01 -5.70
N TYR A 86 -18.36 -20.22 -6.63
CA TYR A 86 -18.91 -18.90 -6.31
C TYR A 86 -20.09 -18.95 -5.34
N LYS A 87 -21.07 -19.85 -5.61
CA LYS A 87 -22.29 -19.94 -4.81
C LYS A 87 -22.00 -20.34 -3.36
N ALA A 88 -21.16 -21.35 -3.15
CA ALA A 88 -20.76 -21.77 -1.81
C ALA A 88 -20.03 -20.66 -1.04
N CYS A 89 -19.14 -19.91 -1.72
CA CYS A 89 -18.48 -18.76 -1.12
C CYS A 89 -19.48 -17.66 -0.73
N VAL A 90 -20.45 -17.36 -1.58
CA VAL A 90 -21.49 -16.34 -1.32
C VAL A 90 -22.33 -16.69 -0.08
N GLU A 91 -22.69 -17.96 0.10
CA GLU A 91 -23.46 -18.43 1.26
C GLU A 91 -22.67 -18.31 2.56
N ILE A 92 -21.40 -18.73 2.55
CA ILE A 92 -20.50 -18.57 3.72
C ILE A 92 -20.32 -17.09 4.05
N ALA A 93 -20.01 -16.24 3.07
CA ALA A 93 -19.82 -14.83 3.28
C ALA A 93 -21.08 -14.13 3.84
N LYS A 94 -22.27 -14.57 3.43
CA LYS A 94 -23.54 -14.10 3.97
C LYS A 94 -23.71 -14.48 5.43
N ALA A 95 -23.51 -15.75 5.74
CA ALA A 95 -23.63 -16.27 7.11
C ALA A 95 -22.62 -15.61 8.07
N GLU A 96 -21.39 -15.42 7.63
CA GLU A 96 -20.35 -14.70 8.40
C GLU A 96 -20.77 -13.24 8.70
N LYS A 97 -21.32 -12.55 7.69
CA LYS A 97 -21.79 -11.17 7.88
C LYS A 97 -22.99 -11.13 8.85
N GLU A 98 -23.96 -12.00 8.70
CA GLU A 98 -25.17 -12.07 9.55
C GLU A 98 -24.82 -12.38 11.02
N SER A 99 -23.83 -13.26 11.24
CA SER A 99 -23.35 -13.62 12.57
C SER A 99 -22.27 -12.68 13.13
N ASN A 100 -21.86 -11.68 12.36
CA ASN A 100 -20.72 -10.80 12.68
C ASN A 100 -19.45 -11.60 13.01
N ALA A 101 -19.19 -12.66 12.24
CA ALA A 101 -18.07 -13.58 12.45
C ALA A 101 -16.70 -12.89 12.35
N ARG A 102 -15.70 -13.54 12.98
CA ARG A 102 -14.28 -13.13 12.85
C ARG A 102 -13.46 -14.33 12.41
N PRO A 103 -13.48 -14.67 11.10
CA PRO A 103 -12.68 -15.78 10.58
C PRO A 103 -11.21 -15.60 10.96
N GLU A 104 -10.59 -16.68 11.43
CA GLU A 104 -9.18 -16.67 11.77
C GLU A 104 -8.32 -16.42 10.51
N ILE A 105 -7.29 -15.57 10.64
CA ILE A 105 -6.41 -15.19 9.54
C ILE A 105 -4.97 -15.63 9.80
N LYS A 106 -4.25 -15.90 8.70
CA LYS A 106 -2.84 -16.31 8.69
C LYS A 106 -1.90 -15.12 8.63
N GLY A 107 -0.70 -15.34 9.13
CA GLY A 107 0.41 -14.39 9.03
C GLY A 107 0.21 -13.16 9.91
N GLU A 108 1.28 -12.37 9.98
CA GLU A 108 1.32 -11.16 10.78
C GLU A 108 2.04 -10.05 10.04
N VAL A 109 1.59 -8.82 10.24
CA VAL A 109 2.27 -7.60 9.82
C VAL A 109 2.06 -6.55 10.91
N ARG A 110 3.10 -5.80 11.22
CA ARG A 110 3.00 -4.72 12.20
C ARG A 110 2.52 -3.44 11.50
N VAL A 111 1.23 -3.17 11.54
CA VAL A 111 0.62 -1.95 10.99
C VAL A 111 1.22 -0.70 11.62
N GLU A 112 1.62 -0.79 12.88
CA GLU A 112 2.22 0.28 13.67
C GLU A 112 3.51 0.84 13.05
N ASP A 113 4.23 0.04 12.26
CA ASP A 113 5.49 0.42 11.60
C ASP A 113 5.29 1.28 10.34
N TYR A 114 4.02 1.55 9.95
CA TYR A 114 3.64 2.27 8.74
C TYR A 114 2.82 3.52 9.05
N ASP A 115 2.87 4.50 8.16
CA ASP A 115 2.14 5.77 8.28
C ASP A 115 0.85 5.74 7.46
N ILE A 116 0.91 5.13 6.27
CA ILE A 116 -0.20 5.04 5.33
C ILE A 116 -0.50 3.57 5.06
N ILE A 117 -1.74 3.17 5.26
CA ILE A 117 -2.22 1.82 5.02
C ILE A 117 -3.30 1.87 3.93
N PHE A 118 -2.98 1.38 2.74
CA PHE A 118 -3.98 1.08 1.73
C PHE A 118 -4.67 -0.22 2.12
N LEU A 119 -5.98 -0.20 2.30
CA LEU A 119 -6.76 -1.36 2.74
C LEU A 119 -7.75 -1.77 1.67
N GLY A 120 -7.50 -2.93 1.04
CA GLY A 120 -8.24 -3.45 -0.10
C GLY A 120 -9.13 -4.65 0.19
N TYR A 121 -10.32 -4.65 -0.41
CA TYR A 121 -11.30 -5.72 -0.25
C TYR A 121 -12.27 -5.79 -1.43
N PRO A 122 -12.83 -6.98 -1.73
CA PRO A 122 -14.00 -7.06 -2.60
C PRO A 122 -15.24 -6.61 -1.83
N ASN A 123 -16.21 -6.03 -2.54
CA ASN A 123 -17.51 -5.74 -1.95
C ASN A 123 -18.33 -7.02 -1.83
N TRP A 124 -18.48 -7.52 -0.61
CA TRP A 124 -19.28 -8.68 -0.29
C TRP A 124 -20.54 -8.28 0.50
N TRP A 125 -21.70 -8.44 -0.10
CA TRP A 125 -22.98 -8.09 0.52
C TRP A 125 -23.08 -6.62 0.99
N GLY A 126 -22.50 -5.68 0.22
CA GLY A 126 -22.48 -4.28 0.59
C GLY A 126 -21.53 -3.95 1.74
N ASP A 127 -20.51 -4.79 1.94
CA ASP A 127 -19.55 -4.66 3.03
C ASP A 127 -18.15 -5.19 2.65
N MET A 128 -17.22 -5.08 3.59
CA MET A 128 -15.96 -5.79 3.57
C MET A 128 -16.18 -7.26 4.00
N PRO A 129 -15.39 -8.23 3.46
CA PRO A 129 -15.34 -9.59 4.02
C PRO A 129 -15.01 -9.58 5.51
N MET A 130 -15.58 -10.48 6.29
CA MET A 130 -15.43 -10.50 7.75
C MET A 130 -13.99 -10.74 8.21
N ALA A 131 -13.17 -11.41 7.40
CA ALA A 131 -11.73 -11.55 7.62
C ALA A 131 -10.98 -10.19 7.64
N VAL A 132 -11.50 -9.16 6.95
CA VAL A 132 -10.93 -7.80 7.00
C VAL A 132 -11.17 -7.17 8.36
N TYR A 133 -12.34 -7.39 8.96
CA TYR A 133 -12.62 -6.94 10.33
C TYR A 133 -11.73 -7.66 11.35
N THR A 134 -11.49 -8.97 11.17
CA THR A 134 -10.52 -9.70 12.01
C THR A 134 -9.13 -9.05 11.95
N PHE A 135 -8.68 -8.65 10.76
CA PHE A 135 -7.41 -7.94 10.60
C PHE A 135 -7.44 -6.59 11.30
N ILE A 136 -8.48 -5.79 11.08
CA ILE A 136 -8.59 -4.44 11.67
C ILE A 136 -8.51 -4.48 13.20
N GLU A 137 -9.21 -5.41 13.81
CA GLU A 137 -9.32 -5.53 15.28
C GLU A 137 -8.03 -5.99 15.97
N LYS A 138 -7.08 -6.55 15.22
CA LYS A 138 -5.76 -6.97 15.75
C LYS A 138 -4.75 -5.84 15.88
N HIS A 139 -5.03 -4.63 15.37
CA HIS A 139 -4.03 -3.57 15.23
C HIS A 139 -4.44 -2.25 15.89
N ASN A 140 -3.43 -1.46 16.25
CA ASN A 140 -3.61 -0.10 16.71
C ASN A 140 -3.52 0.89 15.54
N TRP A 141 -4.59 1.65 15.34
CA TRP A 141 -4.75 2.57 14.20
C TRP A 141 -4.44 4.03 14.54
N ASN A 142 -4.06 4.34 15.79
CA ASN A 142 -3.81 5.70 16.22
C ASN A 142 -2.74 6.38 15.35
N GLY A 143 -3.09 7.56 14.82
CA GLY A 143 -2.19 8.37 13.99
C GLY A 143 -1.92 7.82 12.58
N LYS A 144 -2.61 6.75 12.17
CA LYS A 144 -2.47 6.17 10.82
C LYS A 144 -3.38 6.85 9.82
N THR A 145 -3.00 6.81 8.53
CA THR A 145 -3.87 7.15 7.42
C THR A 145 -4.32 5.87 6.76
N VAL A 146 -5.62 5.58 6.76
CA VAL A 146 -6.23 4.45 6.07
C VAL A 146 -6.83 4.93 4.76
N VAL A 147 -6.42 4.31 3.66
CA VAL A 147 -6.84 4.65 2.30
C VAL A 147 -7.53 3.41 1.70
N PRO A 148 -8.87 3.35 1.71
CA PRO A 148 -9.58 2.16 1.26
C PRO A 148 -9.59 2.03 -0.27
N PHE A 149 -9.54 0.77 -0.76
CA PHE A 149 -9.85 0.46 -2.15
C PHE A 149 -10.69 -0.81 -2.23
N CYS A 150 -11.69 -0.77 -3.10
CA CYS A 150 -12.69 -1.83 -3.21
C CYS A 150 -12.83 -2.32 -4.64
N THR A 151 -12.92 -3.63 -4.84
CA THR A 151 -13.34 -4.21 -6.11
C THR A 151 -14.80 -4.65 -6.04
N HIS A 152 -15.57 -4.39 -7.10
CA HIS A 152 -17.02 -4.60 -7.14
C HIS A 152 -17.50 -4.83 -8.58
N GLU A 153 -18.80 -5.13 -8.77
CA GLU A 153 -19.45 -5.16 -10.08
C GLU A 153 -20.75 -4.33 -10.10
N GLY A 154 -20.67 -3.08 -9.56
CA GLY A 154 -21.78 -2.14 -9.57
C GLY A 154 -22.10 -1.50 -8.22
N SER A 155 -21.73 -2.15 -7.11
CA SER A 155 -22.04 -1.68 -5.74
C SER A 155 -21.13 -0.55 -5.23
N GLY A 156 -19.99 -0.30 -5.87
CA GLY A 156 -19.02 0.68 -5.38
C GLY A 156 -18.50 0.37 -3.99
N LEU A 157 -18.18 1.39 -3.21
CA LEU A 157 -17.73 1.26 -1.82
C LEU A 157 -18.84 0.91 -0.83
N SER A 158 -20.12 1.10 -1.18
CA SER A 158 -21.28 0.77 -0.31
C SER A 158 -21.21 1.37 1.10
N GLY A 159 -20.55 2.52 1.28
CA GLY A 159 -20.41 3.19 2.58
C GLY A 159 -19.39 2.55 3.52
N THR A 160 -18.52 1.66 3.02
CA THR A 160 -17.47 1.02 3.82
C THR A 160 -16.46 2.00 4.39
N GLU A 161 -16.27 3.18 3.79
CA GLU A 161 -15.44 4.25 4.35
C GLU A 161 -15.92 4.70 5.74
N ARG A 162 -17.24 4.80 5.95
CA ARG A 162 -17.80 5.11 7.28
C ARG A 162 -17.55 3.96 8.25
N LYS A 163 -17.74 2.72 7.82
CA LYS A 163 -17.46 1.54 8.65
C LYS A 163 -15.98 1.46 9.03
N LEU A 164 -15.07 1.84 8.14
CA LEU A 164 -13.65 1.91 8.44
C LEU A 164 -13.31 3.01 9.45
N LYS A 165 -13.98 4.18 9.39
CA LYS A 165 -13.83 5.22 10.40
C LYS A 165 -14.23 4.74 11.80
N ASP A 166 -15.30 3.93 11.85
CA ASP A 166 -15.78 3.36 13.11
C ASP A 166 -14.88 2.22 13.63
N ALA A 167 -14.30 1.42 12.73
CA ALA A 167 -13.49 0.26 13.08
C ALA A 167 -12.01 0.61 13.34
N CYS A 168 -11.41 1.51 12.55
CA CYS A 168 -10.03 1.96 12.68
C CYS A 168 -9.93 3.20 13.57
N LYS A 169 -10.35 3.09 14.83
CA LYS A 169 -10.37 4.22 15.77
C LYS A 169 -9.00 4.88 15.90
N GLY A 170 -8.96 6.20 15.80
CA GLY A 170 -7.74 6.99 15.88
C GLY A 170 -7.02 7.17 14.52
N ALA A 171 -7.50 6.51 13.45
CA ALA A 171 -7.00 6.75 12.11
C ALA A 171 -7.74 7.87 11.39
N THR A 172 -7.06 8.48 10.42
CA THR A 172 -7.68 9.31 9.38
C THR A 172 -8.04 8.40 8.21
N VAL A 173 -9.32 8.29 7.86
CA VAL A 173 -9.78 7.54 6.69
C VAL A 173 -9.98 8.48 5.52
N SER A 174 -9.21 8.29 4.45
CA SER A 174 -9.26 9.08 3.22
C SER A 174 -10.37 8.63 2.27
N GLU A 175 -10.59 9.40 1.20
CA GLU A 175 -11.49 9.02 0.10
C GLU A 175 -11.02 7.71 -0.55
N GLY A 176 -11.93 6.75 -0.66
CA GLY A 176 -11.68 5.42 -1.18
C GLY A 176 -11.73 5.34 -2.70
N LEU A 177 -11.13 4.26 -3.25
CA LEU A 177 -11.21 3.89 -4.66
C LEU A 177 -12.15 2.71 -4.85
N ALA A 178 -13.08 2.80 -5.81
CA ALA A 178 -13.87 1.67 -6.27
C ALA A 178 -13.51 1.32 -7.72
N VAL A 179 -13.17 0.06 -7.99
CA VAL A 179 -12.80 -0.45 -9.32
C VAL A 179 -13.64 -1.69 -9.64
N LYS A 180 -14.19 -1.75 -10.86
CA LYS A 180 -14.85 -2.99 -11.28
C LYS A 180 -13.85 -4.14 -11.39
N GLY A 181 -14.22 -5.33 -10.91
CA GLY A 181 -13.40 -6.54 -11.04
C GLY A 181 -13.17 -6.88 -12.52
N THR A 182 -14.20 -6.70 -13.37
CA THR A 182 -14.08 -6.83 -14.83
C THR A 182 -13.02 -5.88 -15.42
N THR A 183 -12.87 -4.67 -14.88
CA THR A 183 -11.80 -3.74 -15.29
C THR A 183 -10.43 -4.25 -14.83
N ALA A 184 -10.33 -4.73 -13.60
CA ALA A 184 -9.08 -5.28 -13.07
C ALA A 184 -8.59 -6.48 -13.88
N GLN A 185 -9.49 -7.39 -14.28
CA GLN A 185 -9.13 -8.59 -15.05
C GLN A 185 -8.87 -8.28 -16.53
N ASN A 186 -9.76 -7.54 -17.17
CA ASN A 186 -9.84 -7.47 -18.63
C ASN A 186 -9.24 -6.18 -19.22
N SER A 187 -8.91 -5.19 -18.38
CA SER A 187 -8.37 -3.90 -18.83
C SER A 187 -7.36 -3.32 -17.86
N GLN A 188 -6.24 -4.00 -17.66
CA GLN A 188 -5.18 -3.56 -16.75
C GLN A 188 -4.64 -2.15 -17.04
N PRO A 189 -4.49 -1.69 -18.31
CA PRO A 189 -4.10 -0.30 -18.58
C PRO A 189 -5.10 0.72 -18.03
N GLN A 190 -6.41 0.42 -18.09
CA GLN A 190 -7.44 1.28 -17.53
C GLN A 190 -7.42 1.24 -16.00
N ALA A 191 -7.23 0.05 -15.40
CA ALA A 191 -7.08 -0.10 -13.95
C ALA A 191 -5.89 0.73 -13.45
N LEU A 192 -4.75 0.65 -14.11
CA LEU A 192 -3.55 1.45 -13.79
C LEU A 192 -3.84 2.95 -13.86
N LYS A 193 -4.44 3.44 -14.96
CA LYS A 193 -4.81 4.85 -15.12
C LYS A 193 -5.75 5.32 -14.02
N THR A 194 -6.71 4.49 -13.64
CA THR A 194 -7.68 4.78 -12.57
C THR A 194 -6.97 4.93 -11.22
N VAL A 195 -6.09 3.97 -10.87
CA VAL A 195 -5.29 4.03 -9.64
C VAL A 195 -4.39 5.26 -9.63
N GLN A 196 -3.65 5.53 -10.69
CA GLN A 196 -2.76 6.70 -10.79
C GLN A 196 -3.51 8.03 -10.62
N THR A 197 -4.70 8.13 -11.21
CA THR A 197 -5.54 9.33 -11.10
C THR A 197 -6.02 9.54 -9.67
N TRP A 198 -6.41 8.47 -8.99
CA TRP A 198 -6.85 8.50 -7.61
C TRP A 198 -5.69 8.80 -6.64
N LEU A 199 -4.52 8.18 -6.82
CA LEU A 199 -3.34 8.44 -5.97
C LEU A 199 -2.91 9.91 -6.00
N LYS A 200 -3.09 10.61 -7.12
CA LYS A 200 -2.85 12.06 -7.22
C LYS A 200 -3.78 12.89 -6.34
N LYS A 201 -4.97 12.38 -6.00
CA LYS A 201 -5.94 13.05 -5.12
C LYS A 201 -5.65 12.80 -3.65
N VAL A 202 -5.31 11.56 -3.29
CA VAL A 202 -5.09 11.16 -1.88
C VAL A 202 -3.72 11.56 -1.33
N ASN A 203 -2.77 11.92 -2.19
CA ASN A 203 -1.43 12.39 -1.82
C ASN A 203 -1.35 13.93 -1.69
N LYS A 204 -2.46 14.64 -1.83
CA LYS A 204 -2.55 16.09 -1.59
C LYS A 204 -2.89 16.37 -0.13
#